data_9fe5e53258c0aaf8c6ffb4d561bfd1a9
#
_entry.id   9fe5e53258c0aaf8c6ffb4d561bfd1a9
#
_cell.length_a   1.000
_cell.length_b   1.000
_cell.length_c   1.000
_cell.angle_alpha   90.00
_cell.angle_beta   90.00
_cell.angle_gamma   90.00
#
_symmetry.space_group_name_H-M   'P 1'
#
loop_
_entity.id
_entity.type
_entity.pdbx_description
1 polymer ?
#
loop_
_entity_poly.entity_id
_entity_poly.type
_entity_poly.pdbx_seq_one_letter_code
_entity_poly.pdbx_strand_id
1 'polypeptide(L)'
;MLDYKTVSLANQVYARIESNILNGVYAKGEIISESKLSEELGVSRTPIREALAKLESDLLIGDSPAGTIVLGITENDVKDMFIVKRKLEVIATTMTAKNISEAGIAKLKDILEQQEFYASKDNA
;
A
#
# COMPACT_ATOMS: atom_id res chain seq x y z
N MET A 1 -19.17 23.25 0.06
CA MET A 1 -18.38 23.12 -1.17
C MET A 1 -17.57 21.84 -1.03
N LEU A 2 -17.95 20.78 -1.72
CA LEU A 2 -17.25 19.51 -1.65
C LEU A 2 -15.95 19.65 -2.45
N ASP A 3 -14.81 19.57 -1.75
CA ASP A 3 -13.49 19.62 -2.34
C ASP A 3 -13.22 18.29 -3.03
N TYR A 4 -13.55 18.20 -4.31
CA TYR A 4 -13.13 17.07 -5.15
C TYR A 4 -11.62 17.20 -5.35
N LYS A 5 -10.84 16.62 -4.44
CA LYS A 5 -9.40 16.43 -4.66
C LYS A 5 -9.24 15.54 -5.86
N THR A 6 -9.06 16.14 -7.02
CA THR A 6 -8.61 15.44 -8.22
C THR A 6 -7.27 14.81 -7.88
N VAL A 7 -7.22 13.48 -7.82
CA VAL A 7 -5.97 12.76 -7.51
C VAL A 7 -4.94 13.15 -8.56
N SER A 8 -3.80 13.69 -8.15
CA SER A 8 -2.77 14.14 -9.09
C SER A 8 -2.32 12.98 -9.99
N LEU A 9 -1.91 13.30 -11.22
CA LEU A 9 -1.42 12.28 -12.15
C LEU A 9 -0.25 11.48 -11.55
N ALA A 10 0.64 12.14 -10.81
CA ALA A 10 1.73 11.48 -10.10
C ALA A 10 1.23 10.47 -9.05
N ASN A 11 0.16 10.77 -8.33
CA ASN A 11 -0.43 9.83 -7.38
C ASN A 11 -1.11 8.63 -8.08
N GLN A 12 -1.71 8.84 -9.24
CA GLN A 12 -2.28 7.74 -10.04
C GLN A 12 -1.18 6.83 -10.56
N VAL A 13 -0.08 7.41 -11.06
CA VAL A 13 1.12 6.68 -11.50
C VAL A 13 1.72 5.91 -10.34
N TYR A 14 1.90 6.54 -9.18
CA TYR A 14 2.38 5.90 -7.95
C TYR A 14 1.53 4.65 -7.61
N ALA A 15 0.22 4.82 -7.49
CA ALA A 15 -0.69 3.73 -7.13
C ALA A 15 -0.66 2.58 -8.16
N ARG A 16 -0.47 2.90 -9.45
CA ARG A 16 -0.36 1.88 -10.50
C ARG A 16 0.94 1.09 -10.40
N ILE A 17 2.07 1.75 -10.20
CA ILE A 17 3.38 1.08 -10.07
C ILE A 17 3.43 0.29 -8.77
N GLU A 18 2.98 0.86 -7.65
CA GLU A 18 2.85 0.17 -6.37
C GLU A 18 2.05 -1.14 -6.51
N SER A 19 0.85 -1.06 -7.09
CA SER A 19 0.02 -2.24 -7.35
C SER A 19 0.73 -3.28 -8.21
N ASN A 20 1.45 -2.87 -9.24
CA ASN A 20 2.22 -3.77 -10.10
C ASN A 20 3.36 -4.46 -9.34
N ILE A 21 4.05 -3.76 -8.44
CA ILE A 21 5.09 -4.35 -7.57
C ILE A 21 4.46 -5.35 -6.60
N LEU A 22 3.39 -4.96 -5.91
CA LEU A 22 2.73 -5.82 -4.90
C LEU A 22 2.11 -7.08 -5.51
N ASN A 23 1.61 -6.98 -6.74
CA ASN A 23 1.06 -8.13 -7.48
C ASN A 23 2.11 -8.93 -8.28
N GLY A 24 3.40 -8.56 -8.18
CA GLY A 24 4.49 -9.27 -8.84
C GLY A 24 4.58 -9.06 -10.36
N VAL A 25 3.87 -8.08 -10.91
CA VAL A 25 3.99 -7.68 -12.33
C VAL A 25 5.39 -7.14 -12.60
N TYR A 26 5.90 -6.31 -11.69
CA TYR A 26 7.32 -5.97 -11.63
C TYR A 26 7.97 -6.85 -10.58
N ALA A 27 8.83 -7.75 -11.02
CA ALA A 27 9.46 -8.73 -10.14
C ALA A 27 10.52 -8.10 -9.23
N LYS A 28 10.70 -8.65 -8.02
CA LYS A 28 11.82 -8.27 -7.16
C LYS A 28 13.15 -8.46 -7.89
N GLY A 29 14.00 -7.43 -7.87
CA GLY A 29 15.26 -7.39 -8.59
C GLY A 29 15.15 -6.90 -10.04
N GLU A 30 13.94 -6.66 -10.54
CA GLU A 30 13.76 -6.09 -11.88
C GLU A 30 14.25 -4.63 -11.91
N ILE A 31 14.94 -4.27 -13.00
CA ILE A 31 15.34 -2.90 -13.26
C ILE A 31 14.24 -2.20 -14.05
N ILE A 32 13.73 -1.11 -13.49
CA ILE A 32 12.73 -0.26 -14.13
C ILE A 32 13.38 1.06 -14.54
N SER A 33 12.90 1.65 -15.65
CA SER A 33 13.39 2.94 -16.12
C SER A 33 12.25 3.91 -16.35
N GLU A 34 12.52 5.22 -16.14
CA GLU A 34 11.56 6.28 -16.42
C GLU A 34 11.01 6.21 -17.85
N SER A 35 11.88 5.88 -18.82
CA SER A 35 11.48 5.81 -20.23
C SER A 35 10.51 4.68 -20.49
N LYS A 36 10.80 3.47 -19.96
CA LYS A 36 9.91 2.30 -20.08
C LYS A 36 8.56 2.58 -19.45
N LEU A 37 8.56 3.13 -18.23
CA LEU A 37 7.32 3.47 -17.52
C LEU A 37 6.52 4.57 -18.23
N SER A 38 7.19 5.59 -18.78
CA SER A 38 6.56 6.65 -19.55
C SER A 38 5.85 6.12 -20.80
N GLU A 39 6.48 5.18 -21.51
CA GLU A 39 5.90 4.52 -22.68
C GLU A 39 4.74 3.60 -22.30
N GLU A 40 4.93 2.75 -21.27
CA GLU A 40 3.94 1.78 -20.79
C GLU A 40 2.67 2.46 -20.25
N LEU A 41 2.84 3.54 -19.48
CA LEU A 41 1.72 4.23 -18.83
C LEU A 41 1.16 5.39 -19.67
N GLY A 42 1.79 5.75 -20.79
CA GLY A 42 1.33 6.82 -21.68
C GLY A 42 1.39 8.23 -21.05
N VAL A 43 2.33 8.47 -20.14
CA VAL A 43 2.46 9.74 -19.42
C VAL A 43 3.86 10.31 -19.57
N SER A 44 4.01 11.64 -19.38
CA SER A 44 5.32 12.29 -19.43
C SER A 44 6.22 11.84 -18.25
N ARG A 45 7.53 12.13 -18.35
CA ARG A 45 8.51 11.72 -17.34
C ARG A 45 8.34 12.43 -15.99
N THR A 46 7.77 13.62 -15.94
CA THR A 46 7.62 14.38 -14.68
C THR A 46 6.78 13.62 -13.65
N PRO A 47 5.53 13.22 -13.92
CA PRO A 47 4.75 12.43 -12.96
C PRO A 47 5.37 11.06 -12.66
N ILE A 48 6.14 10.47 -13.58
CA ILE A 48 6.90 9.24 -13.33
C ILE A 48 7.96 9.49 -12.26
N ARG A 49 8.77 10.54 -12.38
CA ARG A 49 9.81 10.88 -11.38
C ARG A 49 9.24 11.15 -10.00
N GLU A 50 8.13 11.90 -9.94
CA GLU A 50 7.45 12.16 -8.68
C GLU A 50 6.94 10.87 -8.03
N ALA A 51 6.38 9.96 -8.83
CA ALA A 51 5.92 8.67 -8.36
C ALA A 51 7.08 7.77 -7.89
N LEU A 52 8.18 7.71 -8.67
CA LEU A 52 9.37 6.93 -8.30
C LEU A 52 10.01 7.45 -7.02
N ALA A 53 10.13 8.76 -6.83
CA ALA A 53 10.65 9.34 -5.58
C ALA A 53 9.82 8.93 -4.35
N LYS A 54 8.49 8.82 -4.51
CA LYS A 54 7.61 8.30 -3.45
C LYS A 54 7.83 6.81 -3.19
N LEU A 55 7.87 6.00 -4.25
CA LEU A 55 8.11 4.56 -4.15
C LEU A 55 9.46 4.24 -3.49
N GLU A 56 10.47 5.06 -3.75
CA GLU A 56 11.78 4.96 -3.11
C GLU A 56 11.70 5.32 -1.61
N SER A 57 10.99 6.40 -1.27
CA SER A 57 10.72 6.77 0.13
C SER A 57 9.97 5.68 0.89
N ASP A 58 9.09 4.94 0.20
CA ASP A 58 8.31 3.82 0.75
C ASP A 58 9.08 2.48 0.70
N LEU A 59 10.35 2.49 0.26
CA LEU A 59 11.24 1.34 0.16
C LEU A 59 10.73 0.21 -0.76
N LEU A 60 9.89 0.54 -1.73
CA LEU A 60 9.43 -0.41 -2.75
C LEU A 60 10.40 -0.54 -3.91
N ILE A 61 11.18 0.50 -4.15
CA ILE A 61 12.27 0.53 -5.11
C ILE A 61 13.51 1.13 -4.48
N GLY A 62 14.66 0.98 -5.10
CA GLY A 62 15.94 1.55 -4.66
C GLY A 62 16.88 1.77 -5.82
N ASP A 63 18.03 2.40 -5.53
CA ASP A 63 19.08 2.60 -6.51
C ASP A 63 20.02 1.39 -6.60
N SER A 64 20.47 1.10 -7.82
CA SER A 64 21.51 0.12 -8.09
C SER A 64 22.47 0.65 -9.18
N PRO A 65 23.64 0.05 -9.36
CA PRO A 65 24.55 0.42 -10.45
C PRO A 65 23.92 0.29 -11.85
N ALA A 66 22.88 -0.53 -11.98
CA ALA A 66 22.17 -0.76 -13.23
C ALA A 66 20.95 0.16 -13.41
N GLY A 67 20.60 0.98 -12.42
CA GLY A 67 19.43 1.87 -12.42
C GLY A 67 18.48 1.58 -11.25
N THR A 68 17.24 2.05 -11.36
CA THR A 68 16.23 1.83 -10.32
C THR A 68 15.80 0.37 -10.27
N ILE A 69 15.94 -0.26 -9.11
CA ILE A 69 15.63 -1.68 -8.87
C ILE A 69 14.38 -1.84 -8.01
N VAL A 70 13.55 -2.82 -8.33
CA VAL A 70 12.40 -3.21 -7.51
C VAL A 70 12.88 -4.00 -6.29
N LEU A 71 12.65 -3.47 -5.10
CA LEU A 71 12.96 -4.13 -3.82
C LEU A 71 11.88 -5.13 -3.44
N GLY A 72 10.62 -4.76 -3.68
CA GLY A 72 9.45 -5.56 -3.32
C GLY A 72 9.31 -5.76 -1.81
N ILE A 73 8.36 -6.60 -1.42
CA ILE A 73 8.16 -7.01 -0.02
C ILE A 73 8.65 -8.45 0.14
N THR A 74 9.45 -8.71 1.17
CA THR A 74 9.96 -10.04 1.49
C THR A 74 9.09 -10.72 2.55
N GLU A 75 9.22 -12.07 2.67
CA GLU A 75 8.58 -12.78 3.78
C GLU A 75 9.05 -12.29 5.16
N ASN A 76 10.31 -11.86 5.26
CA ASN A 76 10.82 -11.30 6.52
C ASN A 76 10.17 -9.97 6.85
N ASP A 77 10.00 -9.08 5.86
CA ASP A 77 9.28 -7.81 6.06
C ASP A 77 7.86 -8.06 6.58
N VAL A 78 7.16 -9.05 6.00
CA VAL A 78 5.81 -9.44 6.47
C VAL A 78 5.85 -9.98 7.89
N LYS A 79 6.82 -10.83 8.24
CA LYS A 79 6.98 -11.35 9.61
C LYS A 79 7.24 -10.23 10.60
N ASP A 80 8.13 -9.31 10.28
CA ASP A 80 8.48 -8.17 11.13
C ASP A 80 7.27 -7.23 11.31
N MET A 81 6.54 -6.94 10.24
CA MET A 81 5.28 -6.21 10.31
C MET A 81 4.27 -6.87 11.27
N PHE A 82 4.10 -8.18 11.20
CA PHE A 82 3.19 -8.90 12.10
C PHE A 82 3.63 -8.84 13.56
N ILE A 83 4.94 -8.91 13.84
CA ILE A 83 5.48 -8.77 15.19
C ILE A 83 5.13 -7.40 15.77
N VAL A 84 5.38 -6.33 15.02
CA VAL A 84 5.07 -4.95 15.44
C VAL A 84 3.57 -4.75 15.57
N LYS A 85 2.79 -5.16 14.56
CA LYS A 85 1.33 -5.08 14.55
C LYS A 85 0.71 -5.71 15.78
N ARG A 86 1.08 -6.95 16.13
CA ARG A 86 0.57 -7.64 17.30
C ARG A 86 0.83 -6.88 18.61
N LYS A 87 2.00 -6.25 18.77
CA LYS A 87 2.31 -5.44 19.95
C LYS A 87 1.44 -4.19 20.02
N LEU A 88 1.27 -3.50 18.90
CA LEU A 88 0.45 -2.29 18.84
C LEU A 88 -1.04 -2.60 19.03
N GLU A 89 -1.54 -3.67 18.45
CA GLU A 89 -2.94 -4.09 18.59
C GLU A 89 -3.32 -4.40 20.04
N VAL A 90 -2.44 -5.06 20.81
CA VAL A 90 -2.67 -5.31 22.24
C VAL A 90 -2.81 -4.00 23.01
N ILE A 91 -1.92 -3.03 22.76
CA ILE A 91 -1.97 -1.71 23.40
C ILE A 91 -3.26 -0.98 23.01
N ALA A 92 -3.54 -0.89 21.71
CA ALA A 92 -4.71 -0.20 21.20
C ALA A 92 -6.01 -0.81 21.74
N THR A 93 -6.15 -2.13 21.71
CA THR A 93 -7.32 -2.86 22.22
C THR A 93 -7.50 -2.63 23.72
N THR A 94 -6.42 -2.69 24.48
CA THR A 94 -6.46 -2.44 25.94
C THR A 94 -6.93 -1.03 26.27
N MET A 95 -6.44 -0.03 25.53
CA MET A 95 -6.85 1.37 25.70
C MET A 95 -8.30 1.59 25.27
N THR A 96 -8.70 0.98 24.15
CA THR A 96 -10.06 1.10 23.62
C THR A 96 -11.07 0.44 24.58
N ALA A 97 -10.79 -0.75 25.09
CA ALA A 97 -11.69 -1.46 26.00
C ALA A 97 -12.01 -0.68 27.28
N LYS A 98 -11.11 0.23 27.70
CA LYS A 98 -11.33 1.08 28.88
C LYS A 98 -12.18 2.32 28.60
N ASN A 99 -12.25 2.74 27.33
CA ASN A 99 -12.78 4.06 26.97
C ASN A 99 -13.87 4.02 25.88
N ILE A 100 -14.20 2.84 25.34
CA ILE A 100 -15.13 2.71 24.23
C ILE A 100 -16.56 3.02 24.70
N SER A 101 -17.28 3.82 23.90
CA SER A 101 -18.69 4.10 24.09
C SER A 101 -19.58 2.98 23.53
N GLU A 102 -20.86 2.95 23.96
CA GLU A 102 -21.86 2.03 23.38
C GLU A 102 -21.99 2.18 21.86
N ALA A 103 -21.97 3.42 21.36
CA ALA A 103 -21.97 3.71 19.93
C ALA A 103 -20.71 3.16 19.23
N GLY A 104 -19.56 3.19 19.89
CA GLY A 104 -18.33 2.58 19.39
C GLY A 104 -18.43 1.06 19.31
N ILE A 105 -19.05 0.42 20.30
CA ILE A 105 -19.29 -1.02 20.29
C ILE A 105 -20.23 -1.41 19.15
N ALA A 106 -21.32 -0.66 18.95
CA ALA A 106 -22.26 -0.89 17.84
C ALA A 106 -21.55 -0.83 16.49
N LYS A 107 -20.72 0.21 16.28
CA LYS A 107 -19.93 0.36 15.06
C LYS A 107 -18.93 -0.78 14.82
N LEU A 108 -18.29 -1.29 15.88
CA LEU A 108 -17.41 -2.46 15.76
C LEU A 108 -18.16 -3.73 15.36
N LYS A 109 -19.39 -3.93 15.88
CA LYS A 109 -20.24 -5.06 15.50
C LYS A 109 -20.61 -5.00 14.02
N ASP A 110 -21.01 -3.82 13.53
CA ASP A 110 -21.34 -3.62 12.10
C ASP A 110 -20.13 -3.94 11.20
N ILE A 111 -18.93 -3.50 11.59
CA ILE A 111 -17.71 -3.80 10.85
C ILE A 111 -17.40 -5.30 10.85
N LEU A 112 -17.59 -5.98 11.98
CA LEU A 112 -17.37 -7.42 12.10
C LEU A 112 -18.31 -8.20 11.20
N GLU A 113 -19.61 -7.86 11.20
CA GLU A 113 -20.61 -8.48 10.31
C GLU A 113 -20.24 -8.30 8.83
N GLN A 114 -19.76 -7.11 8.44
CA GLN A 114 -19.27 -6.87 7.08
C GLN A 114 -18.05 -7.75 6.75
N GLN A 115 -17.08 -7.85 7.66
CA GLN A 115 -15.93 -8.72 7.48
C GLN A 115 -16.31 -10.19 7.29
N GLU A 116 -17.19 -10.72 8.13
CA GLU A 116 -17.69 -12.09 8.04
C GLU A 116 -18.40 -12.33 6.70
N PHE A 117 -19.20 -11.37 6.26
CA PHE A 117 -19.89 -11.45 4.98
C PHE A 117 -18.91 -11.53 3.79
N TYR A 118 -17.87 -10.69 3.76
CA TYR A 118 -16.87 -10.74 2.68
C TYR A 118 -15.98 -11.97 2.76
N ALA A 119 -15.54 -12.37 3.95
CA ALA A 119 -14.76 -13.59 4.14
C ALA A 119 -15.49 -14.85 3.69
N SER A 120 -16.81 -14.89 3.85
CA SER A 120 -17.63 -16.02 3.37
C SER A 120 -17.73 -16.09 1.84
N LYS A 121 -17.54 -14.97 1.14
CA LYS A 121 -17.57 -14.92 -0.33
C LYS A 121 -16.24 -15.29 -0.99
N ASP A 122 -15.13 -14.99 -0.33
CA ASP A 122 -13.80 -15.31 -0.87
C ASP A 122 -13.45 -16.81 -0.72
N ASN A 123 -14.21 -17.56 0.05
CA ASN A 123 -14.07 -19.01 0.22
C ASN A 123 -15.03 -19.85 -0.70
N ALA A 124 -15.73 -19.22 -1.62
CA ALA A 124 -16.57 -19.87 -2.62
C ALA A 124 -15.92 -19.77 -4.01
#